data_6d49019d81fbeba3ee4fb2b240962dfa
#
_entry.id   6d49019d81fbeba3ee4fb2b240962dfa
#
_cell.length_a   1.000
_cell.length_b   1.000
_cell.length_c   1.000
_cell.angle_alpha   90.00
_cell.angle_beta   90.00
_cell.angle_gamma   90.00
#
_symmetry.space_group_name_H-M   'P 1'
#
loop_
_entity.id
_entity.type
_entity.pdbx_description
1 polymer ?
#
loop_
_entity_poly.entity_id
_entity_poly.type
_entity_poly.pdbx_seq_one_letter_code
_entity_poly.pdbx_strand_id
1 'polypeptide(L)'
;MILLPFSICAENATNVRVRQQRKDIIVSYDLSESSYVQLLMSINGQDFTPLKAVKGDVGCRVARGKDRRITWYPLQEQESFVADNVRFRVVALDPYQFYALPKHKGGKTDIETFILGEIAYSSVPQLSYGLTFGQTYKYGLGWFVDFRSNFNFCLATNGLACTYGGYVKGELPFYSGRKQSSSMVFHTGLVFDILDATKVQKNRFNSFGLYLGMGYGWRKLLWETTDGQWIEYSPTSHKGFSANMGLLGSIYGLTLRVGINTIGFKYAEIEAGLGWTF
;
A
#
# COMPACT_ATOMS: atom_id res chain seq x y z
N MET A 1 18.36 -21.49 22.92
CA MET A 1 17.77 -21.68 21.57
C MET A 1 16.62 -22.65 21.73
N ILE A 2 15.41 -22.13 21.93
CA ILE A 2 14.21 -22.95 22.16
C ILE A 2 13.53 -23.10 20.80
N LEU A 3 13.64 -24.27 20.23
CA LEU A 3 12.87 -24.71 19.07
C LEU A 3 11.44 -25.03 19.55
N LEU A 4 10.50 -24.13 19.30
CA LEU A 4 9.08 -24.47 19.39
C LEU A 4 8.69 -25.26 18.14
N PRO A 5 8.12 -26.45 18.27
CA PRO A 5 7.58 -27.19 17.14
C PRO A 5 6.31 -26.47 16.66
N PHE A 6 6.37 -25.84 15.51
CA PHE A 6 5.17 -25.42 14.81
C PHE A 6 4.46 -26.66 14.27
N SER A 7 3.56 -27.21 15.08
CA SER A 7 2.54 -28.14 14.63
C SER A 7 1.47 -27.33 13.89
N ILE A 8 1.59 -27.22 12.57
CA ILE A 8 0.50 -26.72 11.73
C ILE A 8 -0.47 -27.88 11.54
N CYS A 9 -1.37 -28.05 12.48
CA CYS A 9 -2.57 -28.86 12.31
C CYS A 9 -3.67 -27.99 11.69
N ALA A 10 -3.78 -28.02 10.38
CA ALA A 10 -5.02 -27.65 9.72
C ALA A 10 -5.79 -28.96 9.44
N GLU A 11 -6.49 -29.47 10.43
CA GLU A 11 -7.21 -30.76 10.37
C GLU A 11 -8.58 -30.67 9.69
N ASN A 12 -8.90 -29.61 8.99
CA ASN A 12 -10.21 -29.45 8.36
C ASN A 12 -10.35 -30.24 7.04
N ALA A 13 -9.26 -30.76 6.48
CA ALA A 13 -9.26 -31.60 5.28
C ALA A 13 -8.95 -33.07 5.66
N THR A 14 -9.90 -33.95 5.41
CA THR A 14 -9.81 -35.39 5.74
C THR A 14 -10.06 -36.27 4.49
N ASN A 15 -9.85 -37.55 4.61
CA ASN A 15 -10.13 -38.54 3.53
C ASN A 15 -9.46 -38.20 2.20
N VAL A 16 -8.19 -37.75 2.25
CA VAL A 16 -7.44 -37.40 1.03
C VAL A 16 -7.17 -38.67 0.21
N ARG A 17 -7.65 -38.69 -1.02
CA ARG A 17 -7.48 -39.78 -1.98
C ARG A 17 -6.87 -39.25 -3.26
N VAL A 18 -5.86 -39.90 -3.78
CA VAL A 18 -5.15 -39.53 -5.00
C VAL A 18 -5.41 -40.54 -6.09
N ARG A 19 -5.77 -40.08 -7.28
CA ARG A 19 -5.99 -40.93 -8.47
C ARG A 19 -5.33 -40.27 -9.67
N GLN A 20 -4.54 -41.03 -10.41
CA GLN A 20 -4.03 -40.59 -11.70
C GLN A 20 -5.07 -40.84 -12.78
N GLN A 21 -5.35 -39.85 -13.59
CA GLN A 21 -6.21 -39.95 -14.76
C GLN A 21 -5.47 -39.40 -15.98
N ARG A 22 -4.99 -40.32 -16.84
CA ARG A 22 -4.11 -39.98 -17.98
C ARG A 22 -2.85 -39.25 -17.52
N LYS A 23 -2.72 -37.99 -17.90
CA LYS A 23 -1.57 -37.11 -17.55
C LYS A 23 -1.83 -36.21 -16.35
N ASP A 24 -3.06 -36.23 -15.82
CA ASP A 24 -3.49 -35.37 -14.72
C ASP A 24 -3.60 -36.19 -13.44
N ILE A 25 -3.45 -35.51 -12.30
CA ILE A 25 -3.63 -36.11 -10.98
C ILE A 25 -4.82 -35.46 -10.31
N ILE A 26 -5.78 -36.30 -9.92
CA ILE A 26 -6.98 -35.88 -9.20
C ILE A 26 -6.80 -36.21 -7.73
N VAL A 27 -6.94 -35.20 -6.88
CA VAL A 27 -6.94 -35.32 -5.42
C VAL A 27 -8.35 -35.04 -4.93
N SER A 28 -8.98 -36.03 -4.28
CA SER A 28 -10.28 -35.87 -3.65
C SER A 28 -10.12 -35.84 -2.14
N TYR A 29 -10.92 -35.01 -1.46
CA TYR A 29 -10.87 -34.83 -0.02
C TYR A 29 -12.22 -34.38 0.55
N ASP A 30 -12.39 -34.52 1.86
CA ASP A 30 -13.55 -34.01 2.58
C ASP A 30 -13.14 -32.78 3.37
N LEU A 31 -14.01 -31.76 3.41
CA LEU A 31 -13.79 -30.50 4.11
C LEU A 31 -14.87 -30.28 5.17
N SER A 32 -14.47 -30.23 6.43
CA SER A 32 -15.40 -30.09 7.58
C SER A 32 -15.97 -28.67 7.70
N GLU A 33 -15.17 -27.66 7.33
CA GLU A 33 -15.55 -26.24 7.38
C GLU A 33 -15.12 -25.51 6.11
N SER A 34 -15.84 -24.43 5.76
CA SER A 34 -15.48 -23.62 4.60
C SER A 34 -14.15 -22.94 4.84
N SER A 35 -13.13 -23.24 4.03
CA SER A 35 -11.75 -22.81 4.21
C SER A 35 -11.09 -22.44 2.88
N TYR A 36 -9.96 -21.76 2.94
CA TYR A 36 -9.04 -21.67 1.81
C TYR A 36 -8.23 -22.96 1.74
N VAL A 37 -8.16 -23.54 0.55
CA VAL A 37 -7.55 -24.85 0.36
C VAL A 37 -6.31 -24.73 -0.52
N GLN A 38 -5.24 -25.40 -0.11
CA GLN A 38 -4.00 -25.51 -0.86
C GLN A 38 -3.58 -26.96 -1.01
N LEU A 39 -3.10 -27.32 -2.21
CA LEU A 39 -2.50 -28.63 -2.47
C LEU A 39 -0.98 -28.52 -2.42
N LEU A 40 -0.39 -29.32 -1.56
CA LEU A 40 1.05 -29.43 -1.40
C LEU A 40 1.54 -30.79 -1.88
N MET A 41 2.77 -30.85 -2.39
CA MET A 41 3.42 -32.06 -2.84
C MET A 41 4.81 -32.20 -2.20
N SER A 42 5.16 -33.41 -1.84
CA SER A 42 6.51 -33.81 -1.42
C SER A 42 6.99 -34.94 -2.33
N ILE A 43 8.24 -34.85 -2.79
CA ILE A 43 8.92 -35.87 -3.61
C ILE A 43 10.06 -36.44 -2.77
N ASN A 44 10.15 -37.79 -2.71
CA ASN A 44 11.22 -38.50 -2.00
C ASN A 44 11.43 -38.08 -0.54
N GLY A 45 10.35 -37.65 0.13
CA GLY A 45 10.42 -37.22 1.53
C GLY A 45 10.98 -35.82 1.76
N GLN A 46 11.19 -35.04 0.71
CA GLN A 46 11.56 -33.61 0.82
C GLN A 46 10.40 -32.80 1.41
N ASP A 47 10.67 -31.54 1.71
CA ASP A 47 9.67 -30.60 2.23
C ASP A 47 8.47 -30.44 1.28
N PHE A 48 7.28 -30.29 1.86
CA PHE A 48 6.08 -30.06 1.10
C PHE A 48 6.09 -28.71 0.41
N THR A 49 5.93 -28.68 -0.91
CA THR A 49 5.87 -27.48 -1.74
C THR A 49 4.48 -27.29 -2.33
N PRO A 50 3.95 -26.05 -2.37
CA PRO A 50 2.65 -25.78 -2.97
C PRO A 50 2.68 -25.92 -4.49
N LEU A 51 1.64 -26.57 -5.04
CA LEU A 51 1.45 -26.74 -6.47
C LEU A 51 0.74 -25.53 -7.08
N LYS A 52 1.11 -25.16 -8.30
CA LYS A 52 0.59 -23.97 -9.01
C LYS A 52 -0.43 -24.32 -10.08
N ALA A 53 -0.16 -25.34 -10.89
CA ALA A 53 -1.02 -25.73 -11.99
C ALA A 53 -2.21 -26.60 -11.51
N VAL A 54 -3.01 -26.04 -10.60
CA VAL A 54 -4.16 -26.72 -9.98
C VAL A 54 -5.48 -26.04 -10.34
N LYS A 55 -6.54 -26.84 -10.50
CA LYS A 55 -7.91 -26.36 -10.73
C LYS A 55 -8.92 -27.15 -9.89
N GLY A 56 -10.09 -26.58 -9.68
CA GLY A 56 -11.17 -27.17 -8.92
C GLY A 56 -11.35 -26.55 -7.54
N ASP A 57 -11.61 -27.36 -6.53
CA ASP A 57 -11.85 -26.92 -5.15
C ASP A 57 -10.53 -26.58 -4.43
N VAL A 58 -9.85 -25.53 -4.89
CA VAL A 58 -8.52 -25.10 -4.42
C VAL A 58 -8.33 -23.59 -4.62
N GLY A 59 -7.52 -22.96 -3.79
CA GLY A 59 -7.08 -21.58 -3.95
C GLY A 59 -8.09 -20.49 -3.54
N CYS A 60 -9.37 -20.73 -3.63
CA CYS A 60 -10.44 -19.84 -3.17
C CYS A 60 -11.17 -20.43 -1.97
N ARG A 61 -12.08 -19.67 -1.36
CA ARG A 61 -12.88 -20.16 -0.25
C ARG A 61 -13.76 -21.33 -0.73
N VAL A 62 -13.35 -22.54 -0.40
CA VAL A 62 -14.05 -23.77 -0.74
C VAL A 62 -15.11 -24.04 0.33
N ALA A 63 -16.35 -24.26 -0.09
CA ALA A 63 -17.44 -24.59 0.83
C ALA A 63 -17.20 -25.96 1.46
N ARG A 64 -17.61 -26.15 2.72
CA ARG A 64 -17.62 -27.46 3.38
C ARG A 64 -18.33 -28.50 2.54
N GLY A 65 -17.89 -29.73 2.58
CA GLY A 65 -18.53 -30.84 1.87
C GLY A 65 -17.63 -32.05 1.70
N LYS A 66 -18.24 -33.15 1.22
CA LYS A 66 -17.54 -34.39 0.89
C LYS A 66 -17.14 -34.42 -0.58
N ASP A 67 -16.12 -35.22 -0.91
CA ASP A 67 -15.64 -35.45 -2.27
C ASP A 67 -15.28 -34.20 -3.06
N ARG A 68 -14.72 -33.18 -2.39
CA ARG A 68 -14.12 -32.03 -3.05
C ARG A 68 -12.97 -32.47 -3.93
N ARG A 69 -12.74 -31.83 -5.08
CA ARG A 69 -11.78 -32.28 -6.08
C ARG A 69 -10.82 -31.19 -6.49
N ILE A 70 -9.54 -31.53 -6.51
CA ILE A 70 -8.46 -30.74 -7.07
C ILE A 70 -7.86 -31.55 -8.22
N THR A 71 -7.70 -30.93 -9.37
CA THR A 71 -6.97 -31.50 -10.50
C THR A 71 -5.64 -30.75 -10.63
N TRP A 72 -4.55 -31.49 -10.55
CA TRP A 72 -3.22 -30.96 -10.81
C TRP A 72 -2.75 -31.39 -12.20
N TYR A 73 -2.14 -30.45 -12.93
CA TYR A 73 -1.62 -30.61 -14.27
C TYR A 73 -0.09 -30.58 -14.25
N PRO A 74 0.60 -31.70 -14.02
CA PRO A 74 2.08 -31.73 -13.87
C PRO A 74 2.81 -31.10 -15.05
N LEU A 75 2.37 -31.40 -16.27
CA LEU A 75 3.01 -30.91 -17.49
C LEU A 75 2.84 -29.40 -17.77
N GLN A 76 2.02 -28.71 -16.99
CA GLN A 76 1.94 -27.24 -17.02
C GLN A 76 2.95 -26.57 -16.08
N GLU A 77 3.50 -27.32 -15.14
CA GLU A 77 4.56 -26.85 -14.24
C GLU A 77 5.96 -27.24 -14.68
N GLN A 78 6.09 -28.40 -15.34
CA GLN A 78 7.37 -28.95 -15.76
C GLN A 78 7.21 -29.64 -17.13
N GLU A 79 8.20 -29.56 -17.98
CA GLU A 79 8.18 -30.18 -19.32
C GLU A 79 8.04 -31.71 -19.23
N SER A 80 8.58 -32.33 -18.19
CA SER A 80 8.39 -33.76 -17.87
C SER A 80 8.30 -33.92 -16.35
N PHE A 81 7.38 -34.77 -15.90
CA PHE A 81 7.25 -35.16 -14.51
C PHE A 81 7.35 -36.66 -14.37
N VAL A 82 8.48 -37.13 -13.85
CA VAL A 82 8.69 -38.51 -13.45
C VAL A 82 9.26 -38.47 -12.04
N ALA A 83 8.54 -39.02 -11.08
CA ALA A 83 9.00 -39.06 -9.71
C ALA A 83 8.51 -40.32 -9.02
N ASP A 84 9.41 -40.95 -8.27
CA ASP A 84 9.09 -42.04 -7.35
C ASP A 84 8.71 -41.43 -5.98
N ASN A 85 7.82 -42.12 -5.25
CA ASN A 85 7.42 -41.74 -3.89
C ASN A 85 6.92 -40.28 -3.75
N VAL A 86 5.86 -39.98 -4.48
CA VAL A 86 5.17 -38.66 -4.41
C VAL A 86 4.09 -38.71 -3.33
N ARG A 87 4.08 -37.72 -2.44
CA ARG A 87 3.05 -37.57 -1.41
C ARG A 87 2.32 -36.25 -1.61
N PHE A 88 1.01 -36.28 -1.47
CA PHE A 88 0.16 -35.10 -1.54
C PHE A 88 -0.43 -34.81 -0.16
N ARG A 89 -0.55 -33.52 0.16
CA ARG A 89 -1.23 -33.02 1.35
C ARG A 89 -2.18 -31.91 0.95
N VAL A 90 -3.43 -32.01 1.38
CA VAL A 90 -4.41 -30.93 1.28
C VAL A 90 -4.39 -30.17 2.60
N VAL A 91 -4.15 -28.87 2.54
CA VAL A 91 -4.12 -27.99 3.71
C VAL A 91 -5.30 -27.04 3.62
N ALA A 92 -6.17 -27.10 4.63
CA ALA A 92 -7.26 -26.13 4.80
C ALA A 92 -6.75 -25.00 5.71
N LEU A 93 -6.77 -23.78 5.21
CA LEU A 93 -6.20 -22.63 5.86
C LEU A 93 -7.28 -21.67 6.31
N ASP A 94 -7.09 -21.07 7.46
CA ASP A 94 -7.81 -19.86 7.82
C ASP A 94 -7.54 -18.77 6.75
N PRO A 95 -8.52 -17.93 6.40
CA PRO A 95 -8.32 -16.83 5.48
C PRO A 95 -7.07 -16.00 5.78
N TYR A 96 -6.80 -15.71 7.04
CA TYR A 96 -5.62 -14.97 7.47
C TYR A 96 -4.32 -15.73 7.22
N GLN A 97 -4.29 -17.04 7.45
CA GLN A 97 -3.13 -17.88 7.17
C GLN A 97 -2.88 -18.06 5.67
N PHE A 98 -3.94 -18.14 4.87
CA PHE A 98 -3.81 -18.23 3.42
C PHE A 98 -3.14 -17.00 2.80
N TYR A 99 -3.51 -15.82 3.24
CA TYR A 99 -2.86 -14.59 2.79
C TYR A 99 -1.44 -14.41 3.36
N ALA A 100 -1.15 -15.04 4.50
CA ALA A 100 0.17 -15.02 5.14
C ALA A 100 1.15 -16.05 4.55
N LEU A 101 0.69 -17.01 3.73
CA LEU A 101 1.59 -17.94 3.07
C LEU A 101 2.49 -17.18 2.09
N PRO A 102 3.81 -17.43 2.13
CA PRO A 102 4.69 -16.84 1.14
C PRO A 102 4.23 -17.29 -0.25
N LYS A 103 3.73 -16.36 -1.03
CA LYS A 103 3.53 -16.58 -2.46
C LYS A 103 4.87 -17.02 -3.02
N HIS A 104 4.89 -18.20 -3.59
CA HIS A 104 6.08 -18.91 -4.04
C HIS A 104 7.13 -17.97 -4.63
N LYS A 105 8.39 -18.18 -4.23
CA LYS A 105 9.59 -17.57 -4.81
C LYS A 105 9.78 -18.01 -6.28
N GLY A 106 8.89 -17.63 -7.12
CA GLY A 106 9.18 -17.51 -8.54
C GLY A 106 9.85 -16.16 -8.68
N GLY A 107 11.10 -16.12 -9.09
CA GLY A 107 12.00 -14.99 -9.35
C GLY A 107 11.45 -13.59 -9.58
N LYS A 108 10.50 -13.15 -8.81
CA LYS A 108 10.02 -11.77 -8.78
C LYS A 108 10.94 -10.97 -7.89
N THR A 109 11.42 -9.91 -8.43
CA THR A 109 12.01 -8.80 -7.70
C THR A 109 11.22 -8.59 -6.40
N ASP A 110 11.90 -8.69 -5.28
CA ASP A 110 11.36 -8.42 -3.95
C ASP A 110 11.03 -6.91 -3.83
N ILE A 111 10.10 -6.43 -4.65
CA ILE A 111 9.65 -5.05 -4.74
C ILE A 111 8.17 -5.04 -4.39
N GLU A 112 7.80 -4.20 -3.47
CA GLU A 112 6.42 -3.86 -3.15
C GLU A 112 6.11 -2.47 -3.68
N THR A 113 4.98 -2.33 -4.35
CA THR A 113 4.53 -1.05 -4.90
C THR A 113 3.32 -0.58 -4.13
N PHE A 114 3.28 0.70 -3.76
CA PHE A 114 2.12 1.29 -3.09
C PHE A 114 1.59 2.51 -3.86
N ILE A 115 0.25 2.66 -3.80
CA ILE A 115 -0.46 3.82 -4.35
C ILE A 115 -1.42 4.31 -3.29
N LEU A 116 -1.33 5.59 -2.95
CA LEU A 116 -2.15 6.22 -1.91
C LEU A 116 -2.89 7.44 -2.48
N GLY A 117 -4.17 7.58 -2.15
CA GLY A 117 -4.85 8.86 -2.20
C GLY A 117 -4.51 9.66 -0.95
N GLU A 118 -4.21 10.94 -1.10
CA GLU A 118 -3.78 11.80 -0.01
C GLU A 118 -4.68 13.00 0.20
N ILE A 119 -4.74 13.43 1.45
CA ILE A 119 -5.29 14.69 1.88
C ILE A 119 -4.28 15.41 2.76
N ALA A 120 -4.23 16.74 2.68
CA ALA A 120 -3.49 17.52 3.65
C ALA A 120 -4.33 18.72 4.11
N TYR A 121 -4.15 19.07 5.38
CA TYR A 121 -4.87 20.12 6.07
C TYR A 121 -3.92 21.05 6.81
N SER A 122 -4.24 22.31 6.81
CA SER A 122 -3.49 23.33 7.52
C SER A 122 -4.35 24.22 8.43
N SER A 123 -3.71 24.94 9.34
CA SER A 123 -4.35 25.85 10.28
C SER A 123 -5.13 27.01 9.62
N VAL A 124 -4.75 27.39 8.41
CA VAL A 124 -5.61 28.23 7.57
C VAL A 124 -6.41 27.27 6.72
N PRO A 125 -7.75 27.18 6.90
CA PRO A 125 -8.55 26.08 6.39
C PRO A 125 -8.41 25.95 4.88
N GLN A 126 -7.54 25.05 4.51
CA GLN A 126 -7.32 24.66 3.14
C GLN A 126 -7.08 23.16 3.11
N LEU A 127 -7.90 22.51 2.35
CA LEU A 127 -7.77 21.09 2.06
C LEU A 127 -7.09 20.93 0.70
N SER A 128 -6.05 20.14 0.64
CA SER A 128 -5.44 19.69 -0.61
C SER A 128 -5.56 18.18 -0.76
N TYR A 129 -5.62 17.72 -2.00
CA TYR A 129 -5.79 16.33 -2.37
C TYR A 129 -4.66 15.90 -3.28
N GLY A 130 -4.29 14.65 -3.23
CA GLY A 130 -3.19 14.19 -4.05
C GLY A 130 -3.09 12.69 -4.17
N LEU A 131 -1.98 12.29 -4.76
CA LEU A 131 -1.60 10.90 -4.94
C LEU A 131 -0.14 10.70 -4.60
N THR A 132 0.14 9.61 -3.90
CA THR A 132 1.50 9.12 -3.71
C THR A 132 1.66 7.79 -4.42
N PHE A 133 2.77 7.65 -5.11
CA PHE A 133 3.25 6.41 -5.69
C PHE A 133 4.65 6.11 -5.17
N GLY A 134 4.93 4.84 -4.85
CA GLY A 134 6.26 4.46 -4.39
C GLY A 134 6.49 2.97 -4.42
N GLN A 135 7.74 2.62 -4.13
CA GLN A 135 8.20 1.23 -4.08
C GLN A 135 9.13 1.03 -2.90
N THR A 136 9.02 -0.11 -2.24
CA THR A 136 9.96 -0.60 -1.25
C THR A 136 10.64 -1.87 -1.74
N TYR A 137 11.92 -2.03 -1.38
CA TYR A 137 12.74 -3.16 -1.78
C TYR A 137 12.99 -4.08 -0.59
N LYS A 138 13.42 -5.29 -0.85
CA LYS A 138 13.67 -6.38 0.10
C LYS A 138 14.39 -6.01 1.41
N TYR A 139 15.20 -4.96 1.40
CA TYR A 139 15.96 -4.52 2.59
C TYR A 139 15.29 -3.38 3.34
N GLY A 140 14.01 -3.12 3.03
CA GLY A 140 13.24 -2.06 3.65
C GLY A 140 13.56 -0.65 3.17
N LEU A 141 14.45 -0.49 2.19
CA LEU A 141 14.70 0.80 1.56
C LEU A 141 13.81 0.96 0.34
N GLY A 142 13.22 2.12 0.17
CA GLY A 142 12.34 2.43 -0.95
C GLY A 142 12.39 3.89 -1.35
N TRP A 143 11.57 4.24 -2.32
CA TRP A 143 11.39 5.60 -2.80
C TRP A 143 9.91 5.91 -3.01
N PHE A 144 9.58 7.19 -3.04
CA PHE A 144 8.25 7.65 -3.40
C PHE A 144 8.28 8.97 -4.16
N VAL A 145 7.18 9.23 -4.84
CA VAL A 145 6.82 10.55 -5.37
C VAL A 145 5.41 10.86 -4.91
N ASP A 146 5.16 12.10 -4.53
CA ASP A 146 3.83 12.58 -4.23
C ASP A 146 3.52 13.90 -4.94
N PHE A 147 2.27 14.08 -5.24
CA PHE A 147 1.74 15.29 -5.82
C PHE A 147 0.41 15.63 -5.15
N ARG A 148 0.30 16.87 -4.67
CA ARG A 148 -0.95 17.36 -4.06
C ARG A 148 -1.28 18.76 -4.56
N SER A 149 -2.59 19.02 -4.71
CA SER A 149 -3.11 20.32 -5.08
C SER A 149 -4.53 20.49 -4.54
N ASN A 150 -4.96 21.70 -4.32
CA ASN A 150 -6.38 21.99 -4.13
C ASN A 150 -7.12 22.26 -5.44
N PHE A 151 -6.43 22.09 -6.58
CA PHE A 151 -6.95 22.30 -7.93
C PHE A 151 -7.59 23.69 -8.17
N ASN A 152 -7.27 24.64 -7.32
CA ASN A 152 -7.70 26.03 -7.48
C ASN A 152 -6.49 26.88 -7.91
N PHE A 153 -6.51 27.37 -9.15
CA PHE A 153 -5.45 28.18 -9.73
C PHE A 153 -5.86 29.63 -9.76
N CYS A 154 -5.96 30.24 -8.56
CA CYS A 154 -6.32 31.65 -8.47
C CYS A 154 -5.13 32.57 -8.68
N LEU A 155 -5.39 33.71 -9.32
CA LEU A 155 -4.40 34.73 -9.60
C LEU A 155 -4.84 36.07 -8.99
N ALA A 156 -3.88 36.82 -8.45
CA ALA A 156 -4.11 38.19 -8.02
C ALA A 156 -4.41 39.10 -9.22
N THR A 157 -5.32 40.02 -9.07
CA THR A 157 -5.63 41.04 -10.09
C THR A 157 -4.37 41.89 -10.34
N ASN A 158 -3.89 41.91 -11.58
CA ASN A 158 -2.69 42.66 -11.97
C ASN A 158 -1.44 42.41 -11.10
N GLY A 159 -1.35 41.20 -10.46
CA GLY A 159 -0.24 40.87 -9.58
C GLY A 159 -0.22 41.62 -8.26
N LEU A 160 -1.33 42.23 -7.85
CA LEU A 160 -1.42 42.96 -6.58
C LEU A 160 -1.12 42.07 -5.37
N ALA A 161 -0.27 42.53 -4.49
CA ALA A 161 0.07 41.86 -3.24
C ALA A 161 0.10 42.85 -2.06
N CYS A 162 -0.31 42.37 -0.88
CA CYS A 162 -0.20 43.11 0.35
C CYS A 162 0.64 42.38 1.38
N THR A 163 1.45 43.09 2.14
CA THR A 163 2.39 42.52 3.10
C THR A 163 1.91 42.56 4.55
N TYR A 164 0.91 43.37 4.86
CA TYR A 164 0.42 43.49 6.23
C TYR A 164 -1.04 43.87 6.21
N GLY A 165 -1.88 43.22 6.92
CA GLY A 165 -3.30 43.57 7.04
C GLY A 165 -3.71 44.85 6.34
N GLY A 166 -2.98 45.19 5.31
CA GLY A 166 -3.08 45.85 4.22
C GLY A 166 -2.61 47.11 4.05
N TYR A 167 -2.21 47.81 4.72
CA TYR A 167 -2.13 49.10 4.12
C TYR A 167 -1.23 50.08 4.73
N VAL A 168 -0.71 50.64 3.77
CA VAL A 168 -0.18 51.99 3.81
C VAL A 168 -1.06 52.90 4.64
N LYS A 169 -0.55 53.32 5.81
CA LYS A 169 -1.07 54.47 6.61
C LYS A 169 -2.58 54.47 6.89
N GLY A 170 -3.06 53.43 7.58
CA GLY A 170 -4.34 53.56 8.29
C GLY A 170 -5.62 53.29 7.49
N GLU A 171 -5.52 53.04 6.23
CA GLU A 171 -6.67 52.55 5.43
C GLU A 171 -6.59 51.04 5.31
N LEU A 172 -7.41 50.33 6.07
CA LEU A 172 -7.67 48.93 5.82
C LEU A 172 -8.38 48.83 4.48
N PRO A 173 -7.98 47.91 3.59
CA PRO A 173 -8.80 47.65 2.43
C PRO A 173 -10.10 47.13 2.93
N PHE A 174 -11.14 47.59 2.32
CA PHE A 174 -12.45 47.01 2.52
C PHE A 174 -12.47 45.64 1.87
N TYR A 175 -12.28 44.58 2.66
CA TYR A 175 -12.39 43.22 2.20
C TYR A 175 -13.87 42.83 2.10
N SER A 176 -14.24 42.16 1.02
CA SER A 176 -15.59 41.61 0.84
C SER A 176 -15.86 40.41 1.78
N GLY A 177 -14.83 39.92 2.45
CA GLY A 177 -14.88 38.72 3.25
C GLY A 177 -14.60 37.43 2.48
N ARG A 178 -14.51 37.46 1.16
CA ARG A 178 -14.18 36.31 0.33
C ARG A 178 -12.69 36.05 0.29
N LYS A 179 -12.34 34.78 0.36
CA LYS A 179 -10.96 34.32 0.29
C LYS A 179 -10.85 33.17 -0.70
N GLN A 180 -9.77 33.13 -1.43
CA GLN A 180 -9.42 32.02 -2.31
C GLN A 180 -7.99 31.57 -1.98
N SER A 181 -7.74 30.28 -2.11
CA SER A 181 -6.40 29.75 -1.91
C SER A 181 -6.03 28.83 -3.07
N SER A 182 -4.77 28.87 -3.46
CA SER A 182 -4.16 27.98 -4.42
C SER A 182 -2.99 27.27 -3.77
N SER A 183 -2.93 25.96 -3.85
CA SER A 183 -1.77 25.20 -3.38
C SER A 183 -1.40 24.08 -4.32
N MET A 184 -0.11 23.83 -4.43
CA MET A 184 0.46 22.72 -5.15
C MET A 184 1.77 22.34 -4.52
N VAL A 185 1.98 21.06 -4.33
CA VAL A 185 3.18 20.50 -3.73
C VAL A 185 3.57 19.25 -4.49
N PHE A 186 4.85 19.12 -4.74
CA PHE A 186 5.46 17.94 -5.31
C PHE A 186 6.66 17.52 -4.49
N HIS A 187 6.74 16.23 -4.11
CA HIS A 187 7.89 15.68 -3.41
C HIS A 187 8.38 14.40 -4.08
N THR A 188 9.64 14.13 -3.85
CA THR A 188 10.26 12.82 -4.02
C THR A 188 11.07 12.51 -2.78
N GLY A 189 11.18 11.24 -2.43
CA GLY A 189 11.84 10.91 -1.18
C GLY A 189 12.12 9.43 -1.02
N LEU A 190 12.57 9.11 0.18
CA LEU A 190 12.92 7.76 0.60
C LEU A 190 11.89 7.23 1.60
N VAL A 191 11.67 5.93 1.53
CA VAL A 191 10.92 5.14 2.50
C VAL A 191 11.88 4.16 3.15
N PHE A 192 11.81 4.01 4.45
CA PHE A 192 12.54 3.02 5.21
C PHE A 192 11.57 2.16 6.00
N ASP A 193 11.35 0.93 5.54
CA ASP A 193 10.52 -0.06 6.22
C ASP A 193 11.34 -0.76 7.31
N ILE A 194 10.95 -0.56 8.55
CA ILE A 194 11.64 -1.08 9.73
C ILE A 194 11.43 -2.59 9.86
N LEU A 195 10.24 -3.07 9.51
CA LEU A 195 9.91 -4.50 9.65
C LEU A 195 10.71 -5.35 8.66
N ASP A 196 10.85 -4.90 7.44
CA ASP A 196 11.66 -5.57 6.43
C ASP A 196 13.15 -5.49 6.75
N ALA A 197 13.63 -4.33 7.18
CA ALA A 197 15.04 -4.12 7.55
C ALA A 197 15.47 -5.01 8.73
N THR A 198 14.58 -5.19 9.70
CA THR A 198 14.86 -6.02 10.90
C THR A 198 14.56 -7.50 10.72
N LYS A 199 14.01 -7.90 9.58
CA LYS A 199 13.57 -9.28 9.27
C LYS A 199 12.63 -9.87 10.32
N VAL A 200 11.97 -9.03 11.09
CA VAL A 200 11.05 -9.44 12.17
C VAL A 200 9.78 -10.05 11.60
N GLN A 201 9.40 -9.66 10.39
CA GLN A 201 8.14 -10.11 9.82
C GLN A 201 8.34 -10.74 8.43
N LYS A 202 7.79 -11.96 8.26
CA LYS A 202 7.79 -12.67 6.98
C LYS A 202 6.56 -12.38 6.11
N ASN A 203 5.66 -11.54 6.59
CA ASN A 203 4.40 -11.28 5.90
C ASN A 203 4.56 -10.08 4.96
N ARG A 204 4.60 -10.35 3.67
CA ARG A 204 4.85 -9.39 2.59
C ARG A 204 3.90 -8.19 2.57
N PHE A 205 2.72 -8.31 3.19
CA PHE A 205 1.70 -7.27 3.14
C PHE A 205 1.64 -6.39 4.39
N ASN A 206 2.51 -6.65 5.36
CA ASN A 206 2.60 -5.85 6.57
C ASN A 206 3.92 -5.09 6.56
N SER A 207 3.83 -3.80 6.57
CA SER A 207 4.98 -2.90 6.63
C SER A 207 4.77 -1.85 7.70
N PHE A 208 5.86 -1.37 8.27
CA PHE A 208 5.85 -0.20 9.14
C PHE A 208 7.17 0.53 8.99
N GLY A 209 7.12 1.76 8.58
CA GLY A 209 8.32 2.51 8.27
C GLY A 209 8.18 4.01 8.40
N LEU A 210 9.28 4.65 8.12
CA LEU A 210 9.42 6.09 8.05
C LEU A 210 9.55 6.52 6.59
N TYR A 211 9.07 7.72 6.28
CA TYR A 211 9.36 8.35 5.01
C TYR A 211 9.92 9.75 5.23
N LEU A 212 10.77 10.17 4.33
CA LEU A 212 11.35 11.50 4.27
C LEU A 212 11.44 11.93 2.81
N GLY A 213 10.85 13.06 2.50
CA GLY A 213 10.84 13.60 1.14
C GLY A 213 11.20 15.07 1.09
N MET A 214 11.59 15.48 -0.10
CA MET A 214 11.88 16.85 -0.43
C MET A 214 11.34 17.21 -1.80
N GLY A 215 11.07 18.47 -2.01
CA GLY A 215 10.51 18.92 -3.27
C GLY A 215 10.29 20.42 -3.32
N TYR A 216 9.26 20.79 -4.05
CA TYR A 216 8.88 22.17 -4.23
C TYR A 216 7.37 22.33 -4.02
N GLY A 217 7.00 23.42 -3.36
CA GLY A 217 5.60 23.74 -3.15
C GLY A 217 5.33 25.23 -3.21
N TRP A 218 4.11 25.54 -3.51
CA TRP A 218 3.58 26.89 -3.31
C TRP A 218 2.20 26.85 -2.72
N ARG A 219 1.91 27.88 -1.98
CA ARG A 219 0.60 28.18 -1.45
C ARG A 219 0.39 29.67 -1.53
N LYS A 220 -0.71 30.08 -2.13
CA LYS A 220 -1.15 31.46 -2.22
C LYS A 220 -2.49 31.61 -1.52
N LEU A 221 -2.64 32.69 -0.77
CA LEU A 221 -3.93 33.13 -0.25
C LEU A 221 -4.27 34.47 -0.85
N LEU A 222 -5.45 34.58 -1.46
CA LEU A 222 -5.98 35.79 -2.04
C LEU A 222 -7.20 36.24 -1.27
N TRP A 223 -7.31 37.52 -1.09
CA TRP A 223 -8.47 38.19 -0.50
C TRP A 223 -9.11 39.08 -1.54
N GLU A 224 -10.45 39.07 -1.60
CA GLU A 224 -11.21 39.96 -2.46
C GLU A 224 -11.45 41.28 -1.76
N THR A 225 -11.22 42.39 -2.46
CA THR A 225 -11.58 43.72 -2.00
C THR A 225 -13.06 44.01 -2.36
N THR A 226 -13.62 45.07 -1.75
CA THR A 226 -15.00 45.52 -2.08
C THR A 226 -15.17 45.96 -3.54
N ASP A 227 -14.06 46.34 -4.19
CA ASP A 227 -14.03 46.69 -5.61
C ASP A 227 -13.88 45.48 -6.53
N GLY A 228 -13.94 44.25 -5.98
CA GLY A 228 -13.87 43.02 -6.74
C GLY A 228 -12.43 42.64 -7.19
N GLN A 229 -11.42 43.29 -6.67
CA GLN A 229 -10.01 42.93 -6.96
C GLN A 229 -9.53 41.83 -6.05
N TRP A 230 -8.72 40.93 -6.58
CA TRP A 230 -8.07 39.89 -5.80
C TRP A 230 -6.64 40.26 -5.47
N ILE A 231 -6.30 40.30 -4.19
CA ILE A 231 -4.99 40.69 -3.68
C ILE A 231 -4.34 39.52 -3.00
N GLU A 232 -3.09 39.19 -3.36
CA GLU A 232 -2.30 38.15 -2.70
C GLU A 232 -1.85 38.62 -1.31
N TYR A 233 -2.21 37.87 -0.27
CA TYR A 233 -1.79 38.13 1.09
C TYR A 233 -0.41 37.47 1.36
N SER A 234 0.64 38.21 1.20
CA SER A 234 2.01 37.75 1.25
C SER A 234 2.42 37.06 2.56
N PRO A 235 1.98 37.47 3.77
CA PRO A 235 2.38 36.81 5.01
C PRO A 235 1.99 35.35 5.13
N THR A 236 0.94 34.93 4.42
CA THR A 236 0.47 33.54 4.41
C THR A 236 0.66 32.85 3.07
N SER A 237 1.22 33.56 2.10
CA SER A 237 1.60 33.00 0.80
C SER A 237 3.06 32.55 0.85
N HIS A 238 3.29 31.27 0.64
CA HIS A 238 4.61 30.66 0.72
C HIS A 238 4.93 29.91 -0.57
N LYS A 239 6.17 29.96 -0.99
CA LYS A 239 6.68 29.20 -2.13
C LYS A 239 8.13 28.82 -1.91
N GLY A 240 8.56 27.72 -2.49
CA GLY A 240 9.95 27.31 -2.47
C GLY A 240 10.13 25.87 -2.04
N PHE A 241 11.26 25.60 -1.43
CA PHE A 241 11.60 24.27 -0.93
C PHE A 241 10.52 23.72 -0.01
N SER A 242 10.16 22.47 -0.23
CA SER A 242 9.20 21.75 0.59
C SER A 242 9.83 20.45 1.08
N ALA A 243 9.51 20.08 2.32
CA ALA A 243 9.97 18.83 2.91
C ALA A 243 8.81 18.17 3.65
N ASN A 244 8.73 16.86 3.54
CA ASN A 244 7.75 16.09 4.29
C ASN A 244 8.39 14.90 4.99
N MET A 245 7.79 14.50 6.11
CA MET A 245 8.19 13.31 6.86
C MET A 245 7.02 12.73 7.63
N GLY A 246 7.10 11.44 7.91
CA GLY A 246 6.07 10.78 8.70
C GLY A 246 6.22 9.27 8.75
N LEU A 247 5.09 8.63 9.04
CA LEU A 247 4.95 7.20 9.18
C LEU A 247 4.18 6.63 7.99
N LEU A 248 4.60 5.47 7.54
CA LEU A 248 3.92 4.65 6.55
C LEU A 248 3.72 3.26 7.14
N GLY A 249 2.51 2.73 7.09
CA GLY A 249 2.23 1.39 7.57
C GLY A 249 1.24 0.68 6.67
N SER A 250 1.43 -0.62 6.49
CA SER A 250 0.54 -1.48 5.71
C SER A 250 0.11 -2.69 6.52
N ILE A 251 -1.15 -3.03 6.46
CA ILE A 251 -1.72 -4.23 7.06
C ILE A 251 -2.57 -4.93 5.98
N TYR A 252 -2.20 -6.15 5.61
CA TYR A 252 -2.84 -6.92 4.53
C TYR A 252 -2.96 -6.18 3.20
N GLY A 253 -2.00 -5.29 2.91
CA GLY A 253 -2.01 -4.47 1.71
C GLY A 253 -2.74 -3.12 1.86
N LEU A 254 -3.64 -2.96 2.83
CA LEU A 254 -4.20 -1.65 3.12
C LEU A 254 -3.11 -0.78 3.75
N THR A 255 -2.80 0.32 3.10
CA THR A 255 -1.67 1.18 3.48
C THR A 255 -2.17 2.53 3.97
N LEU A 256 -1.65 2.95 5.11
CA LEU A 256 -1.89 4.25 5.73
C LEU A 256 -0.58 5.03 5.80
N ARG A 257 -0.65 6.31 5.47
CA ARG A 257 0.44 7.28 5.62
C ARG A 257 -0.05 8.44 6.48
N VAL A 258 0.76 8.88 7.43
CA VAL A 258 0.48 10.07 8.25
C VAL A 258 1.78 10.84 8.46
N GLY A 259 1.73 12.16 8.30
CA GLY A 259 2.92 12.97 8.48
C GLY A 259 2.69 14.46 8.49
N ILE A 260 3.79 15.16 8.36
CA ILE A 260 3.83 16.61 8.28
C ILE A 260 4.58 17.02 7.01
N ASN A 261 4.11 18.08 6.41
CA ASN A 261 4.76 18.77 5.30
C ASN A 261 5.07 20.21 5.69
N THR A 262 6.16 20.75 5.19
CA THR A 262 6.50 22.18 5.37
C THR A 262 6.91 22.80 4.04
N ILE A 263 6.49 24.04 3.81
CA ILE A 263 6.90 24.85 2.65
C ILE A 263 7.74 26.02 3.17
N GLY A 264 9.01 26.08 2.73
CA GLY A 264 9.95 27.12 3.14
C GLY A 264 10.26 27.16 4.64
N PHE A 265 9.96 26.07 5.38
CA PHE A 265 10.04 26.00 6.85
C PHE A 265 9.22 27.07 7.60
N LYS A 266 8.29 27.70 6.91
CA LYS A 266 7.41 28.76 7.46
C LYS A 266 5.96 28.36 7.54
N TYR A 267 5.58 27.36 6.78
CA TYR A 267 4.22 26.86 6.70
C TYR A 267 4.22 25.36 6.88
N ALA A 268 3.32 24.86 7.70
CA ALA A 268 3.20 23.43 7.99
C ALA A 268 1.78 22.92 7.72
N GLU A 269 1.70 21.71 7.23
CA GLU A 269 0.48 20.94 6.98
C GLU A 269 0.58 19.58 7.65
N ILE A 270 -0.56 19.05 8.09
CA ILE A 270 -0.69 17.64 8.45
C ILE A 270 -1.18 16.91 7.20
N GLU A 271 -0.54 15.81 6.88
CA GLU A 271 -0.90 14.98 5.72
C GLU A 271 -1.33 13.58 6.17
N ALA A 272 -2.31 13.04 5.48
CA ALA A 272 -2.74 11.66 5.63
C ALA A 272 -3.03 11.04 4.26
N GLY A 273 -2.65 9.79 4.10
CA GLY A 273 -2.87 9.02 2.88
C GLY A 273 -3.44 7.64 3.18
N LEU A 274 -4.30 7.17 2.30
CA LEU A 274 -4.88 5.85 2.36
C LEU A 274 -4.83 5.21 0.96
N GLY A 275 -4.46 3.95 0.90
CA GLY A 275 -4.37 3.23 -0.37
C GLY A 275 -3.98 1.77 -0.22
N TRP A 276 -3.25 1.27 -1.19
CA TRP A 276 -2.94 -0.14 -1.29
C TRP A 276 -1.50 -0.42 -1.68
N THR A 277 -0.92 -1.48 -1.05
CA THR A 277 0.39 -2.07 -1.39
C THR A 277 0.17 -3.43 -2.06
N PHE A 278 0.87 -3.69 -3.16
CA PHE A 278 0.75 -4.91 -3.96
C PHE A 278 2.10 -5.37 -4.54
#